data_0097ad05bc404578d675298890d260cf
#
_entry.id   0097ad05bc404578d675298890d260cf
#
_cell.length_a   1.000
_cell.length_b   1.000
_cell.length_c   1.000
_cell.angle_alpha   90.00
_cell.angle_beta   90.00
_cell.angle_gamma   90.00
#
_symmetry.space_group_name_H-M   'P 1'
#
loop_
_entity.id
_entity.type
_entity.pdbx_description
1 polymer ?
#
loop_
_entity_poly.entity_id
_entity_poly.type
_entity_poly.pdbx_seq_one_letter_code
_entity_poly.pdbx_strand_id
1 'polypeptide(L)'
;WLQPCLLKIYSHMVTFWGNYEGISQGFAEKLRADWQWVIPLPENIDIESAGPLLCGGITVFKPLLMHHITATSRVGVIGIGGLGHIAIKLLHAMGCEVTAFSSNPAKEQEVLAMGTDKVVNSRDPQALKALSGQFDLIINTVNVSLDWQPYFEALTYGGNFHTVGAVLTPLSVPAFTLIAGDRSISGSATGTPYELRKLMRFAARSKVAPTTELFPMSKINDAIQHVRDGKARYRVVLKADF
;
A
#
# COMPACT_ATOMS: atom_id res chain seq x y z
N TRP A 1 -8.17 -11.80 16.94
CA TRP A 1 -8.10 -10.35 16.63
C TRP A 1 -8.06 -10.18 15.11
N LEU A 2 -9.23 -10.33 14.48
CA LEU A 2 -9.41 -10.07 13.05
C LEU A 2 -9.74 -8.60 12.87
N GLN A 3 -8.95 -7.94 12.08
CA GLN A 3 -8.99 -6.49 11.95
C GLN A 3 -10.14 -6.02 11.07
N PRO A 4 -10.73 -4.85 11.39
CA PRO A 4 -11.81 -4.23 10.63
C PRO A 4 -11.56 -4.12 9.13
N CYS A 5 -10.30 -3.97 8.73
CA CYS A 5 -9.92 -3.76 7.34
C CYS A 5 -10.09 -5.01 6.47
N LEU A 6 -9.75 -6.21 6.99
CA LEU A 6 -9.96 -7.47 6.29
C LEU A 6 -11.45 -7.76 6.13
N LEU A 7 -12.21 -7.49 7.16
CA LEU A 7 -13.67 -7.68 7.13
C LEU A 7 -14.37 -6.68 6.23
N LYS A 8 -13.90 -5.43 6.17
CA LYS A 8 -14.45 -4.44 5.26
C LYS A 8 -14.18 -4.78 3.79
N ILE A 9 -13.00 -5.33 3.49
CA ILE A 9 -12.68 -5.83 2.16
C ILE A 9 -13.50 -7.08 1.84
N TYR A 10 -13.61 -8.00 2.79
CA TYR A 10 -14.43 -9.20 2.63
C TYR A 10 -15.91 -8.86 2.50
N SER A 11 -16.47 -7.98 3.31
CA SER A 11 -17.85 -7.54 3.18
C SER A 11 -18.09 -6.78 1.88
N HIS A 12 -17.14 -5.99 1.39
CA HIS A 12 -17.23 -5.31 0.09
C HIS A 12 -17.14 -6.30 -1.08
N MET A 13 -16.26 -7.27 -1.02
CA MET A 13 -16.18 -8.32 -2.03
C MET A 13 -17.41 -9.24 -1.99
N VAL A 14 -17.93 -9.54 -0.82
CA VAL A 14 -19.12 -10.37 -0.65
C VAL A 14 -20.40 -9.62 -1.04
N THR A 15 -20.53 -8.33 -0.75
CA THR A 15 -21.64 -7.50 -1.27
C THR A 15 -21.56 -7.26 -2.78
N PHE A 16 -20.38 -7.29 -3.36
CA PHE A 16 -20.20 -7.18 -4.81
C PHE A 16 -20.53 -8.49 -5.56
N TRP A 17 -20.33 -9.67 -4.90
CA TRP A 17 -20.51 -11.00 -5.51
C TRP A 17 -21.68 -11.82 -4.96
N GLY A 18 -22.39 -11.36 -3.96
CA GLY A 18 -23.56 -12.06 -3.42
C GLY A 18 -24.12 -11.42 -2.14
N ASN A 19 -25.42 -11.40 -2.04
CA ASN A 19 -26.15 -10.91 -0.86
C ASN A 19 -25.91 -11.81 0.36
N TYR A 20 -24.86 -11.51 1.13
CA TYR A 20 -24.68 -12.09 2.46
C TYR A 20 -25.14 -11.05 3.51
N GLU A 21 -26.40 -11.14 3.88
CA GLU A 21 -26.92 -10.42 5.03
C GLU A 21 -26.27 -10.95 6.31
N GLY A 22 -25.74 -10.06 7.14
CA GLY A 22 -25.37 -10.39 8.51
C GLY A 22 -23.87 -10.52 8.86
N ILE A 23 -22.96 -9.99 8.03
CA ILE A 23 -21.52 -9.92 8.43
C ILE A 23 -21.30 -8.64 9.23
N SER A 24 -20.98 -8.76 10.53
CA SER A 24 -20.59 -7.61 11.35
C SER A 24 -19.22 -7.08 10.89
N GLN A 25 -19.11 -5.75 10.77
CA GLN A 25 -18.02 -5.08 10.06
C GLN A 25 -16.80 -4.75 10.92
N GLY A 26 -16.43 -5.58 11.86
CA GLY A 26 -15.13 -5.53 12.52
C GLY A 26 -14.96 -4.52 13.67
N PHE A 27 -15.84 -3.56 13.85
CA PHE A 27 -15.93 -2.76 15.08
C PHE A 27 -16.95 -3.40 16.04
N ALA A 28 -16.66 -4.60 16.48
CA ALA A 28 -17.59 -5.42 17.25
C ALA A 28 -16.81 -6.36 18.19
N GLU A 29 -17.43 -6.78 19.28
CA GLU A 29 -16.89 -7.76 20.22
C GLU A 29 -16.72 -9.16 19.61
N LYS A 30 -17.58 -9.49 18.66
CA LYS A 30 -17.63 -10.79 17.98
C LYS A 30 -17.82 -10.61 16.49
N LEU A 31 -17.22 -11.50 15.72
CA LEU A 31 -17.39 -11.55 14.28
C LEU A 31 -17.51 -13.01 13.81
N ARG A 32 -18.13 -13.19 12.65
CA ARG A 32 -18.13 -14.45 11.92
C ARG A 32 -17.41 -14.24 10.58
N ALA A 33 -16.49 -15.13 10.25
CA ALA A 33 -15.76 -15.10 8.99
C ALA A 33 -15.60 -16.50 8.43
N ASP A 34 -15.44 -16.62 7.11
CA ASP A 34 -15.01 -17.86 6.49
C ASP A 34 -13.60 -18.21 7.00
N TRP A 35 -13.40 -19.45 7.41
CA TRP A 35 -12.16 -19.95 8.00
C TRP A 35 -10.94 -19.76 7.07
N GLN A 36 -11.12 -19.76 5.76
CA GLN A 36 -10.06 -19.54 4.77
C GLN A 36 -9.43 -18.15 4.91
N TRP A 37 -10.22 -17.15 5.35
CA TRP A 37 -9.79 -15.77 5.56
C TRP A 37 -9.29 -15.50 6.98
N VAL A 38 -9.35 -16.50 7.85
CA VAL A 38 -8.69 -16.42 9.16
C VAL A 38 -7.22 -16.71 8.97
N ILE A 39 -6.39 -15.68 9.00
CA ILE A 39 -4.95 -15.78 8.77
C ILE A 39 -4.24 -15.87 10.13
N PRO A 40 -3.63 -17.01 10.48
CA PRO A 40 -2.82 -17.11 11.69
C PRO A 40 -1.66 -16.13 11.66
N LEU A 41 -1.48 -15.40 12.74
CA LEU A 41 -0.35 -14.47 12.88
C LEU A 41 0.89 -15.24 13.35
N PRO A 42 2.08 -15.00 12.76
CA PRO A 42 3.34 -15.50 13.30
C PRO A 42 3.60 -14.99 14.71
N GLU A 43 4.22 -15.82 15.57
CA GLU A 43 4.45 -15.50 16.99
C GLU A 43 5.28 -14.23 17.20
N ASN A 44 6.20 -13.94 16.28
CA ASN A 44 7.12 -12.80 16.36
C ASN A 44 6.64 -11.54 15.63
N ILE A 45 5.37 -11.50 15.23
CA ILE A 45 4.79 -10.27 14.64
C ILE A 45 4.18 -9.41 15.73
N ASP A 46 4.40 -8.11 15.65
CA ASP A 46 3.71 -7.17 16.53
C ASP A 46 2.21 -7.13 16.20
N ILE A 47 1.39 -7.54 17.14
CA ILE A 47 -0.06 -7.65 16.97
C ILE A 47 -0.74 -6.31 16.72
N GLU A 48 -0.20 -5.22 17.28
CA GLU A 48 -0.76 -3.88 17.11
C GLU A 48 -0.51 -3.33 15.70
N SER A 49 0.56 -3.79 15.04
CA SER A 49 0.87 -3.43 13.65
C SER A 49 0.38 -4.45 12.62
N ALA A 50 -0.01 -5.65 13.03
CA ALA A 50 -0.42 -6.73 12.12
C ALA A 50 -1.64 -6.38 11.26
N GLY A 51 -2.59 -5.67 11.83
CA GLY A 51 -3.83 -5.36 11.13
C GLY A 51 -3.69 -4.52 9.87
N PRO A 52 -2.96 -3.41 9.90
CA PRO A 52 -2.67 -2.68 8.68
C PRO A 52 -1.97 -3.49 7.60
N LEU A 53 -1.18 -4.52 7.94
CA LEU A 53 -0.57 -5.44 6.97
C LEU A 53 -1.60 -6.29 6.23
N LEU A 54 -2.64 -6.72 6.92
CA LEU A 54 -3.68 -7.58 6.31
C LEU A 54 -4.59 -6.84 5.31
N CYS A 55 -4.51 -5.51 5.24
CA CYS A 55 -5.20 -4.69 4.25
C CYS A 55 -4.21 -3.90 3.40
N GLY A 56 -3.65 -2.83 3.98
CA GLY A 56 -2.71 -1.97 3.26
C GLY A 56 -1.43 -2.69 2.85
N GLY A 57 -0.92 -3.58 3.72
CA GLY A 57 0.26 -4.37 3.42
C GLY A 57 0.07 -5.28 2.21
N ILE A 58 -1.00 -6.07 2.19
CA ILE A 58 -1.26 -6.98 1.07
C ILE A 58 -1.55 -6.22 -0.23
N THR A 59 -2.22 -5.07 -0.14
CA THR A 59 -2.52 -4.23 -1.30
C THR A 59 -1.24 -3.79 -2.02
N VAL A 60 -0.18 -3.47 -1.29
CA VAL A 60 1.10 -3.05 -1.86
C VAL A 60 2.11 -4.19 -2.03
N PHE A 61 1.92 -5.33 -1.36
CA PHE A 61 2.76 -6.52 -1.52
C PHE A 61 2.39 -7.34 -2.75
N LYS A 62 1.09 -7.41 -3.09
CA LYS A 62 0.61 -8.15 -4.26
C LYS A 62 1.27 -7.71 -5.56
N PRO A 63 1.39 -6.41 -5.91
CA PRO A 63 2.11 -6.01 -7.12
C PRO A 63 3.57 -6.46 -7.13
N LEU A 64 4.24 -6.56 -5.97
CA LEU A 64 5.61 -7.07 -5.92
C LEU A 64 5.70 -8.54 -6.36
N LEU A 65 4.70 -9.33 -5.96
CA LEU A 65 4.59 -10.73 -6.41
C LEU A 65 4.21 -10.82 -7.90
N MET A 66 3.26 -9.99 -8.35
CA MET A 66 2.75 -10.01 -9.73
C MET A 66 3.82 -9.63 -10.75
N HIS A 67 4.67 -8.66 -10.41
CA HIS A 67 5.71 -8.14 -11.29
C HIS A 67 7.09 -8.73 -11.00
N HIS A 68 7.15 -9.83 -10.22
CA HIS A 68 8.38 -10.57 -9.92
C HIS A 68 9.52 -9.69 -9.40
N ILE A 69 9.18 -8.72 -8.51
CA ILE A 69 10.16 -7.79 -7.94
C ILE A 69 11.18 -8.53 -7.07
N THR A 70 12.44 -8.20 -7.28
CA THR A 70 13.60 -8.81 -6.61
C THR A 70 14.48 -7.74 -5.98
N ALA A 71 15.51 -8.14 -5.26
CA ALA A 71 16.47 -7.23 -4.63
C ALA A 71 17.24 -6.32 -5.62
N THR A 72 17.27 -6.67 -6.89
CA THR A 72 17.91 -5.85 -7.94
C THR A 72 16.95 -4.88 -8.63
N SER A 73 15.68 -4.88 -8.25
CA SER A 73 14.67 -4.04 -8.87
C SER A 73 14.72 -2.60 -8.34
N ARG A 74 14.47 -1.65 -9.25
CA ARG A 74 14.34 -0.23 -8.95
C ARG A 74 12.85 0.12 -8.95
N VAL A 75 12.34 0.52 -7.79
CA VAL A 75 10.90 0.72 -7.60
C VAL A 75 10.57 2.14 -7.15
N GLY A 76 9.66 2.78 -7.88
CA GLY A 76 9.10 4.08 -7.51
C GLY A 76 7.81 3.93 -6.72
N VAL A 77 7.63 4.73 -5.66
CA VAL A 77 6.39 4.78 -4.88
C VAL A 77 5.81 6.18 -4.91
N ILE A 78 4.62 6.34 -5.49
CA ILE A 78 3.91 7.63 -5.57
C ILE A 78 2.95 7.73 -4.39
N GLY A 79 3.15 8.77 -3.56
CA GLY A 79 2.32 9.07 -2.40
C GLY A 79 2.77 8.34 -1.13
N ILE A 80 3.11 9.11 -0.10
CA ILE A 80 3.62 8.59 1.18
C ILE A 80 2.54 8.79 2.25
N GLY A 81 1.59 7.90 2.22
CA GLY A 81 0.47 7.83 3.14
C GLY A 81 0.32 6.42 3.73
N GLY A 82 -0.90 6.04 4.08
CA GLY A 82 -1.21 4.76 4.69
C GLY A 82 -0.84 3.52 3.87
N LEU A 83 -0.70 3.62 2.54
CA LEU A 83 -0.22 2.55 1.67
C LEU A 83 1.27 2.71 1.35
N GLY A 84 1.68 3.92 0.93
CA GLY A 84 3.03 4.15 0.43
C GLY A 84 4.12 3.90 1.46
N HIS A 85 3.90 4.26 2.74
CA HIS A 85 4.89 3.97 3.79
C HIS A 85 5.11 2.47 4.01
N ILE A 86 4.03 1.65 3.88
CA ILE A 86 4.15 0.19 3.96
C ILE A 86 4.89 -0.36 2.72
N ALA A 87 4.57 0.18 1.52
CA ALA A 87 5.26 -0.21 0.29
C ALA A 87 6.77 0.00 0.41
N ILE A 88 7.20 1.18 0.86
CA ILE A 88 8.61 1.51 1.07
C ILE A 88 9.27 0.52 2.02
N LYS A 89 8.68 0.28 3.19
CA LYS A 89 9.24 -0.65 4.19
C LYS A 89 9.35 -2.09 3.67
N LEU A 90 8.36 -2.55 2.90
CA LEU A 90 8.39 -3.89 2.29
C LEU A 90 9.48 -3.98 1.20
N LEU A 91 9.58 -3.00 0.32
CA LEU A 91 10.57 -2.93 -0.74
C LEU A 91 11.99 -2.86 -0.18
N HIS A 92 12.22 -1.99 0.80
CA HIS A 92 13.50 -1.91 1.51
C HIS A 92 13.90 -3.26 2.13
N ALA A 93 12.96 -3.91 2.81
CA ALA A 93 13.19 -5.22 3.41
C ALA A 93 13.44 -6.34 2.38
N MET A 94 12.99 -6.15 1.12
CA MET A 94 13.32 -7.03 -0.01
C MET A 94 14.69 -6.73 -0.61
N GLY A 95 15.32 -5.61 -0.26
CA GLY A 95 16.61 -5.17 -0.80
C GLY A 95 16.53 -4.39 -2.10
N CYS A 96 15.34 -3.89 -2.49
CA CYS A 96 15.15 -3.08 -3.69
C CYS A 96 15.76 -1.69 -3.54
N GLU A 97 16.13 -1.07 -4.66
CA GLU A 97 16.39 0.37 -4.73
C GLU A 97 15.05 1.12 -4.80
N VAL A 98 14.77 1.92 -3.77
CA VAL A 98 13.46 2.54 -3.56
C VAL A 98 13.52 4.06 -3.75
N THR A 99 12.74 4.59 -4.67
CA THR A 99 12.53 6.03 -4.83
C THR A 99 11.11 6.41 -4.42
N ALA A 100 10.97 7.34 -3.49
CA ALA A 100 9.69 7.89 -3.07
C ALA A 100 9.38 9.21 -3.77
N PHE A 101 8.19 9.33 -4.35
CA PHE A 101 7.69 10.59 -4.90
C PHE A 101 6.80 11.29 -3.87
N SER A 102 7.26 12.41 -3.35
CA SER A 102 6.57 13.19 -2.32
C SER A 102 6.32 14.63 -2.79
N SER A 103 5.13 15.15 -2.54
CA SER A 103 4.81 16.56 -2.76
C SER A 103 5.12 17.47 -1.57
N ASN A 104 5.60 16.89 -0.46
CA ASN A 104 5.91 17.58 0.78
C ASN A 104 7.39 17.41 1.14
N PRO A 105 8.25 18.42 0.89
CA PRO A 105 9.67 18.35 1.22
C PRO A 105 9.96 18.16 2.71
N ALA A 106 9.08 18.64 3.61
CA ALA A 106 9.26 18.50 5.05
C ALA A 106 9.24 17.04 5.54
N LYS A 107 8.75 16.10 4.71
CA LYS A 107 8.74 14.66 5.02
C LYS A 107 9.98 13.91 4.54
N GLU A 108 10.93 14.56 3.90
CA GLU A 108 12.07 13.88 3.26
C GLU A 108 12.85 13.01 4.25
N GLN A 109 13.26 13.55 5.39
CA GLN A 109 14.01 12.80 6.39
C GLN A 109 13.19 11.64 6.99
N GLU A 110 11.90 11.86 7.24
CA GLU A 110 10.99 10.82 7.72
C GLU A 110 10.88 9.66 6.69
N VAL A 111 10.79 10.00 5.41
CA VAL A 111 10.67 9.02 4.32
C VAL A 111 11.98 8.26 4.12
N LEU A 112 13.13 8.93 4.17
CA LEU A 112 14.45 8.28 4.14
C LEU A 112 14.61 7.31 5.31
N ALA A 113 14.17 7.67 6.51
CA ALA A 113 14.21 6.80 7.68
C ALA A 113 13.34 5.54 7.56
N MET A 114 12.39 5.49 6.61
CA MET A 114 11.61 4.29 6.31
C MET A 114 12.35 3.27 5.43
N GLY A 115 13.53 3.64 4.92
CA GLY A 115 14.34 2.79 4.05
C GLY A 115 14.25 3.15 2.56
N THR A 116 13.93 4.39 2.23
CA THR A 116 13.97 4.90 0.86
C THR A 116 15.40 5.34 0.53
N ASP A 117 15.91 4.99 -0.64
CA ASP A 117 17.24 5.42 -1.12
C ASP A 117 17.21 6.86 -1.63
N LYS A 118 16.06 7.28 -2.19
CA LYS A 118 15.89 8.62 -2.77
C LYS A 118 14.46 9.14 -2.57
N VAL A 119 14.36 10.43 -2.26
CA VAL A 119 13.10 11.16 -2.26
C VAL A 119 13.11 12.20 -3.39
N VAL A 120 12.08 12.22 -4.20
CA VAL A 120 11.93 13.12 -5.34
C VAL A 120 10.70 13.99 -5.14
N ASN A 121 10.86 15.30 -5.33
CA ASN A 121 9.73 16.22 -5.29
C ASN A 121 8.82 15.99 -6.50
N SER A 122 7.63 15.45 -6.25
CA SER A 122 6.64 15.15 -7.29
C SER A 122 6.03 16.40 -7.96
N ARG A 123 6.35 17.61 -7.46
CA ARG A 123 5.93 18.89 -8.04
C ARG A 123 7.01 19.53 -8.90
N ASP A 124 8.18 18.93 -9.00
CA ASP A 124 9.28 19.41 -9.83
C ASP A 124 9.34 18.62 -11.16
N PRO A 125 8.92 19.21 -12.28
CA PRO A 125 8.93 18.54 -13.58
C PRO A 125 10.34 18.18 -14.06
N GLN A 126 11.37 18.96 -13.68
CA GLN A 126 12.74 18.68 -14.08
C GLN A 126 13.29 17.47 -13.31
N ALA A 127 12.99 17.38 -12.01
CA ALA A 127 13.35 16.23 -11.19
C ALA A 127 12.69 14.94 -11.70
N LEU A 128 11.42 14.99 -12.12
CA LEU A 128 10.72 13.85 -12.70
C LEU A 128 11.33 13.46 -14.07
N LYS A 129 11.61 14.42 -14.94
CA LYS A 129 12.22 14.17 -16.25
C LYS A 129 13.62 13.54 -16.17
N ALA A 130 14.38 13.88 -15.13
CA ALA A 130 15.71 13.30 -14.88
C ALA A 130 15.67 11.81 -14.54
N LEU A 131 14.49 11.26 -14.25
CA LEU A 131 14.30 9.84 -13.91
C LEU A 131 13.86 8.97 -15.10
N SER A 132 13.90 9.51 -16.33
CA SER A 132 13.49 8.77 -17.53
C SER A 132 14.18 7.42 -17.63
N GLY A 133 13.40 6.36 -17.84
CA GLY A 133 13.90 4.99 -18.06
C GLY A 133 14.52 4.29 -16.85
N GLN A 134 14.21 4.70 -15.62
CA GLN A 134 14.90 4.17 -14.43
C GLN A 134 14.17 3.05 -13.69
N PHE A 135 12.82 2.97 -13.74
CA PHE A 135 12.07 2.08 -12.85
C PHE A 135 11.54 0.83 -13.53
N ASP A 136 11.73 -0.31 -12.86
CA ASP A 136 11.12 -1.58 -13.26
C ASP A 136 9.64 -1.61 -12.87
N LEU A 137 9.30 -0.97 -11.75
CA LEU A 137 7.93 -0.83 -11.25
C LEU A 137 7.73 0.56 -10.66
N ILE A 138 6.60 1.20 -10.94
CA ILE A 138 6.11 2.36 -10.19
C ILE A 138 4.76 1.99 -9.60
N ILE A 139 4.65 2.11 -8.27
CA ILE A 139 3.40 1.85 -7.53
C ILE A 139 2.72 3.18 -7.22
N ASN A 140 1.54 3.39 -7.77
CA ASN A 140 0.69 4.52 -7.43
C ASN A 140 -0.21 4.19 -6.24
N THR A 141 -0.07 4.96 -5.15
CA THR A 141 -0.88 4.81 -3.94
C THR A 141 -1.79 6.02 -3.65
N VAL A 142 -1.76 7.06 -4.49
CA VAL A 142 -2.62 8.23 -4.32
C VAL A 142 -4.00 8.02 -4.93
N ASN A 143 -4.97 8.77 -4.45
CA ASN A 143 -6.35 8.79 -4.93
C ASN A 143 -6.73 10.10 -5.65
N VAL A 144 -5.72 10.89 -6.01
CA VAL A 144 -5.88 12.15 -6.74
C VAL A 144 -5.29 12.03 -8.14
N SER A 145 -5.82 12.80 -9.07
CA SER A 145 -5.25 12.89 -10.42
C SER A 145 -3.95 13.66 -10.38
N LEU A 146 -2.96 13.15 -11.12
CA LEU A 146 -1.66 13.78 -11.35
C LEU A 146 -1.42 13.87 -12.86
N ASP A 147 -0.38 14.61 -13.27
CA ASP A 147 0.20 14.42 -14.58
C ASP A 147 0.98 13.09 -14.58
N TRP A 148 0.42 12.10 -15.26
CA TRP A 148 0.96 10.73 -15.25
C TRP A 148 2.09 10.53 -16.26
N GLN A 149 2.18 11.37 -17.29
CA GLN A 149 3.13 11.20 -18.37
C GLN A 149 4.60 11.07 -17.89
N PRO A 150 5.10 11.92 -16.99
CA PRO A 150 6.48 11.80 -16.50
C PRO A 150 6.77 10.47 -15.79
N TYR A 151 5.77 9.88 -15.11
CA TYR A 151 5.93 8.60 -14.43
C TYR A 151 5.97 7.43 -15.40
N PHE A 152 5.20 7.49 -16.50
CA PHE A 152 5.30 6.48 -17.55
C PHE A 152 6.64 6.58 -18.29
N GLU A 153 7.16 7.77 -18.51
CA GLU A 153 8.48 7.99 -19.11
C GLU A 153 9.61 7.54 -18.18
N ALA A 154 9.41 7.59 -16.87
CA ALA A 154 10.35 7.12 -15.87
C ALA A 154 10.50 5.60 -15.82
N LEU A 155 9.56 4.84 -16.40
CA LEU A 155 9.66 3.38 -16.50
C LEU A 155 10.76 2.97 -17.48
N THR A 156 11.53 1.96 -17.13
CA THR A 156 12.48 1.29 -18.02
C THR A 156 11.77 0.53 -19.14
N TYR A 157 12.55 -0.10 -20.03
CA TYR A 157 12.00 -1.03 -21.01
C TYR A 157 11.36 -2.24 -20.30
N GLY A 158 10.13 -2.58 -20.66
CA GLY A 158 9.34 -3.61 -20.00
C GLY A 158 8.81 -3.23 -18.62
N GLY A 159 9.02 -1.97 -18.16
CA GLY A 159 8.58 -1.51 -16.85
C GLY A 159 7.05 -1.42 -16.72
N ASN A 160 6.56 -1.51 -15.50
CA ASN A 160 5.12 -1.49 -15.20
C ASN A 160 4.73 -0.32 -14.29
N PHE A 161 3.64 0.37 -14.64
CA PHE A 161 2.94 1.30 -13.77
C PHE A 161 1.77 0.57 -13.12
N HIS A 162 1.82 0.36 -11.81
CA HIS A 162 0.79 -0.35 -11.06
C HIS A 162 0.00 0.57 -10.14
N THR A 163 -1.31 0.64 -10.31
CA THR A 163 -2.16 1.44 -9.43
C THR A 163 -2.87 0.59 -8.39
N VAL A 164 -2.76 1.03 -7.14
CA VAL A 164 -3.54 0.56 -5.99
C VAL A 164 -4.31 1.71 -5.34
N GLY A 165 -3.99 2.93 -5.70
CA GLY A 165 -4.73 4.13 -5.34
C GLY A 165 -6.03 4.25 -6.16
N ALA A 166 -7.14 4.57 -5.50
CA ALA A 166 -8.46 4.69 -6.14
C ALA A 166 -8.64 6.08 -6.79
N VAL A 167 -7.89 6.34 -7.87
CA VAL A 167 -8.07 7.56 -8.68
C VAL A 167 -9.40 7.45 -9.44
N LEU A 168 -10.30 8.42 -9.25
CA LEU A 168 -11.63 8.40 -9.87
C LEU A 168 -11.63 8.91 -11.32
N THR A 169 -10.60 9.63 -11.74
CA THR A 169 -10.44 10.09 -13.11
C THR A 169 -9.64 9.08 -13.94
N PRO A 170 -9.86 8.99 -15.27
CA PRO A 170 -9.08 8.12 -16.14
C PRO A 170 -7.57 8.40 -16.05
N LEU A 171 -6.76 7.35 -16.09
CA LEU A 171 -5.31 7.45 -16.27
C LEU A 171 -5.05 7.68 -17.75
N SER A 172 -4.76 8.93 -18.13
CA SER A 172 -4.46 9.28 -19.52
C SER A 172 -2.99 9.01 -19.83
N VAL A 173 -2.74 8.18 -20.83
CA VAL A 173 -1.40 7.89 -21.34
C VAL A 173 -1.44 7.73 -22.87
N PRO A 174 -0.55 8.39 -23.62
CA PRO A 174 -0.45 8.16 -25.06
C PRO A 174 -0.01 6.74 -25.35
N ALA A 175 -0.70 6.07 -26.29
CA ALA A 175 -0.38 4.66 -26.63
C ALA A 175 1.08 4.46 -27.01
N PHE A 176 1.68 5.45 -27.73
CA PHE A 176 3.08 5.36 -28.14
C PHE A 176 4.06 5.33 -26.96
N THR A 177 3.73 5.97 -25.83
CA THR A 177 4.53 5.90 -24.60
C THR A 177 4.68 4.46 -24.07
N LEU A 178 3.64 3.65 -24.25
CA LEU A 178 3.67 2.21 -23.91
C LEU A 178 4.42 1.40 -24.95
N ILE A 179 4.08 1.60 -26.23
CA ILE A 179 4.65 0.84 -27.36
C ILE A 179 6.17 1.01 -27.45
N ALA A 180 6.67 2.24 -27.34
CA ALA A 180 8.09 2.54 -27.51
C ALA A 180 9.02 1.91 -26.47
N GLY A 181 8.47 1.47 -25.33
CA GLY A 181 9.25 0.90 -24.23
C GLY A 181 8.74 -0.45 -23.73
N ASP A 182 7.83 -1.11 -24.44
CA ASP A 182 7.13 -2.33 -23.99
C ASP A 182 6.54 -2.16 -22.57
N ARG A 183 6.13 -0.95 -22.24
CA ARG A 183 5.64 -0.59 -20.91
C ARG A 183 4.20 -1.04 -20.74
N SER A 184 3.82 -1.30 -19.50
CA SER A 184 2.47 -1.74 -19.19
C SER A 184 1.85 -0.93 -18.03
N ILE A 185 0.52 -0.95 -18.00
CA ILE A 185 -0.29 -0.41 -16.90
C ILE A 185 -1.09 -1.56 -16.32
N SER A 186 -1.11 -1.64 -15.01
CA SER A 186 -1.87 -2.65 -14.30
C SER A 186 -2.49 -2.09 -13.03
N GLY A 187 -3.32 -2.88 -12.41
CA GLY A 187 -3.91 -2.57 -11.12
C GLY A 187 -4.30 -3.83 -10.37
N SER A 188 -4.34 -3.74 -9.06
CA SER A 188 -4.87 -4.82 -8.23
C SER A 188 -5.58 -4.27 -7.01
N ALA A 189 -6.51 -5.07 -6.51
CA ALA A 189 -7.13 -4.83 -5.22
C ALA A 189 -6.29 -5.50 -4.11
N THR A 190 -6.96 -6.15 -3.16
CA THR A 190 -6.31 -6.93 -2.10
C THR A 190 -5.79 -8.28 -2.63
N GLY A 191 -5.09 -9.03 -1.78
CA GLY A 191 -4.59 -10.36 -2.12
C GLY A 191 -5.47 -11.50 -1.64
N THR A 192 -5.10 -12.71 -2.06
CA THR A 192 -5.70 -13.98 -1.63
C THR A 192 -5.24 -14.38 -0.21
N PRO A 193 -5.93 -15.30 0.47
CA PRO A 193 -5.46 -15.88 1.73
C PRO A 193 -4.05 -16.46 1.65
N TYR A 194 -3.66 -17.03 0.51
CA TYR A 194 -2.31 -17.55 0.30
C TYR A 194 -1.26 -16.44 0.27
N GLU A 195 -1.53 -15.35 -0.45
CA GLU A 195 -0.65 -14.18 -0.52
C GLU A 195 -0.55 -13.46 0.83
N LEU A 196 -1.66 -13.40 1.59
CA LEU A 196 -1.67 -12.89 2.97
C LEU A 196 -0.73 -13.69 3.88
N ARG A 197 -0.79 -15.03 3.83
CA ARG A 197 0.14 -15.88 4.61
C ARG A 197 1.59 -15.67 4.19
N LYS A 198 1.87 -15.43 2.90
CA LYS A 198 3.22 -15.08 2.42
C LYS A 198 3.68 -13.74 3.01
N LEU A 199 2.84 -12.70 2.92
CA LEU A 199 3.13 -11.39 3.48
C LEU A 199 3.41 -11.47 4.98
N MET A 200 2.55 -12.14 5.75
CA MET A 200 2.70 -12.20 7.20
C MET A 200 4.01 -12.89 7.61
N ARG A 201 4.36 -14.00 6.94
CA ARG A 201 5.66 -14.67 7.15
C ARG A 201 6.85 -13.80 6.74
N PHE A 202 6.73 -13.07 5.64
CA PHE A 202 7.77 -12.13 5.20
C PHE A 202 7.95 -10.99 6.21
N ALA A 203 6.86 -10.32 6.61
CA ALA A 203 6.89 -9.21 7.54
C ALA A 203 7.46 -9.60 8.91
N ALA A 204 7.05 -10.77 9.44
CA ALA A 204 7.58 -11.29 10.70
C ALA A 204 9.08 -11.58 10.62
N ARG A 205 9.55 -12.27 9.58
CA ARG A 205 10.97 -12.61 9.38
C ARG A 205 11.84 -11.37 9.18
N SER A 206 11.36 -10.41 8.41
CA SER A 206 12.07 -9.18 8.05
C SER A 206 11.80 -8.03 9.00
N LYS A 207 11.03 -8.23 10.06
CA LYS A 207 10.65 -7.24 11.06
C LYS A 207 10.01 -5.98 10.45
N VAL A 208 9.23 -6.16 9.40
CA VAL A 208 8.50 -5.07 8.77
C VAL A 208 7.22 -4.80 9.54
N ALA A 209 7.12 -3.61 10.12
CA ALA A 209 5.93 -3.13 10.83
C ALA A 209 5.47 -1.80 10.22
N PRO A 210 4.17 -1.62 9.93
CA PRO A 210 3.61 -0.33 9.62
C PRO A 210 3.81 0.67 10.78
N THR A 211 3.90 1.94 10.46
CA THR A 211 3.84 2.99 11.49
C THR A 211 2.39 3.17 11.90
N THR A 212 2.10 2.99 13.20
CA THR A 212 0.73 2.98 13.75
C THR A 212 0.58 3.96 14.89
N GLU A 213 -0.62 4.49 15.03
CA GLU A 213 -1.09 5.25 16.19
C GLU A 213 -2.24 4.49 16.84
N LEU A 214 -2.15 4.25 18.15
CA LEU A 214 -3.13 3.46 18.89
C LEU A 214 -4.20 4.34 19.49
N PHE A 215 -5.45 3.95 19.31
CA PHE A 215 -6.61 4.54 19.98
C PHE A 215 -7.40 3.44 20.69
N PRO A 216 -7.97 3.69 21.88
CA PRO A 216 -8.92 2.76 22.46
C PRO A 216 -10.19 2.68 21.61
N MET A 217 -10.83 1.53 21.55
CA MET A 217 -12.06 1.33 20.78
C MET A 217 -13.21 2.25 21.26
N SER A 218 -13.25 2.55 22.56
CA SER A 218 -14.19 3.53 23.15
C SER A 218 -14.04 4.94 22.56
N LYS A 219 -12.89 5.26 21.92
CA LYS A 219 -12.60 6.54 21.27
C LYS A 219 -12.63 6.47 19.74
N ILE A 220 -13.41 5.55 19.17
CA ILE A 220 -13.48 5.32 17.73
C ILE A 220 -13.81 6.59 16.92
N ASN A 221 -14.71 7.43 17.43
CA ASN A 221 -15.09 8.66 16.72
C ASN A 221 -13.94 9.67 16.66
N ASP A 222 -13.18 9.78 17.75
CA ASP A 222 -11.98 10.64 17.81
C ASP A 222 -10.91 10.12 16.83
N ALA A 223 -10.71 8.81 16.77
CA ALA A 223 -9.79 8.15 15.86
C ALA A 223 -10.19 8.37 14.39
N ILE A 224 -11.47 8.26 14.05
CA ILE A 224 -11.99 8.53 12.71
C ILE A 224 -11.79 10.01 12.34
N GLN A 225 -12.05 10.92 13.27
CA GLN A 225 -11.84 12.35 13.02
C GLN A 225 -10.36 12.67 12.81
N HIS A 226 -9.47 12.08 13.60
CA HIS A 226 -8.02 12.22 13.45
C HIS A 226 -7.53 11.81 12.04
N VAL A 227 -8.06 10.71 11.50
CA VAL A 227 -7.77 10.27 10.12
C VAL A 227 -8.34 11.25 9.10
N ARG A 228 -9.59 11.72 9.28
CA ARG A 228 -10.25 12.68 8.38
C ARG A 228 -9.51 14.01 8.31
N ASP A 229 -8.96 14.46 9.42
CA ASP A 229 -8.16 15.68 9.52
C ASP A 229 -6.76 15.54 8.86
N GLY A 230 -6.41 14.35 8.34
CA GLY A 230 -5.10 14.10 7.73
C GLY A 230 -3.94 14.09 8.72
N LYS A 231 -4.22 13.95 10.02
CA LYS A 231 -3.21 13.99 11.10
C LYS A 231 -2.48 12.66 11.30
N ALA A 232 -3.12 11.55 10.88
CA ALA A 232 -2.60 10.19 11.11
C ALA A 232 -1.21 9.94 10.49
N ARG A 233 -0.30 9.32 11.26
CA ARG A 233 1.08 8.93 10.87
C ARG A 233 1.34 7.45 11.20
N TYR A 234 0.96 6.49 10.37
CA TYR A 234 0.21 6.61 9.10
C TYR A 234 -1.08 5.81 9.17
N ARG A 235 -1.18 4.86 10.09
CA ARG A 235 -2.32 3.99 10.31
C ARG A 235 -2.81 4.11 11.73
N VAL A 236 -4.10 4.36 11.87
CA VAL A 236 -4.75 4.32 13.18
C VAL A 236 -5.25 2.91 13.43
N VAL A 237 -4.89 2.37 14.59
CA VAL A 237 -5.30 1.04 15.05
C VAL A 237 -6.15 1.21 16.31
N LEU A 238 -7.32 0.59 16.31
CA LEU A 238 -8.21 0.58 17.46
C LEU A 238 -7.92 -0.65 18.32
N LYS A 239 -7.63 -0.43 19.59
CA LYS A 239 -7.43 -1.47 20.60
C LYS A 239 -8.71 -1.67 21.37
N ALA A 240 -9.20 -2.90 21.45
CA ALA A 240 -10.36 -3.23 22.28
C ALA A 240 -10.07 -2.92 23.76
N ASP A 241 -10.98 -2.23 24.39
CA ASP A 241 -10.93 -1.80 25.81
C ASP A 241 -12.24 -2.12 26.54
N PHE A 242 -12.91 -3.19 26.10
CA PHE A 242 -14.13 -3.77 26.68
C PHE A 242 -13.94 -5.27 26.93
#